data_303a664fed82af93c011c74d74a9ba45
#
_entry.id   303a664fed82af93c011c74d74a9ba45
#
_cell.length_a   1.000
_cell.length_b   1.000
_cell.length_c   1.000
_cell.angle_alpha   90.00
_cell.angle_beta   90.00
_cell.angle_gamma   90.00
#
_symmetry.space_group_name_H-M   'P 1'
#
loop_
_entity.id
_entity.type
_entity.pdbx_description
1 polymer ?
#
loop_
_entity_poly.entity_id
_entity_poly.type
_entity_poly.pdbx_seq_one_letter_code
_entity_poly.pdbx_strand_id
1 'polypeptide(L)'
;MQRVEYDMTNLSANTQAILMLVSPLIAGGSTERKLLLTHREYTNLVKTLQQIDSQPADLIDREKISDILNTLEKHQFDQERLSRLLGRGMQLGLALEHWQQRSIQVISRADDMYPQRLKKTLQYLAPALLYVCGDIALLQKGGLAVVGSRHVDADLLEYTRNVGEIAASADCTIVSGGAKGIDQAAMQGATAAGGRVIGVIANNLETAVMRNRSDLLQGRLLLCSPFDPAVRFEVWRAMDRNKLIYALSDIALVVESDVEKGGTWQGAVEQIQKLKVVPVYTRTSGPDSRGLAALRRLGAHSWPEFDDIEDLRRFIHDIRKRDKNPDLPLFSQQTTPAIDSSGIVVDSAYTEASIKSPEQPNTLTIGESATSPESYGPPTPLPVSQEESRLAPRQEQSWGDQLFAHVEEIILQLLDELGPLKLEEIATYLKTTKGHRGQTAQWLKRMLDAGKIEKLPKSRYQGTESNQMSFSRPLTESDTSSIAPVTKQ
;
A
#
# COMPACT_ATOMS: atom_id res chain seq x y z
N MET A 1 -10.12 16.13 -26.89
CA MET A 1 -8.92 15.83 -26.10
C MET A 1 -8.06 14.91 -26.95
N GLN A 2 -6.94 15.40 -27.49
CA GLN A 2 -5.98 14.56 -28.24
C GLN A 2 -5.40 13.55 -27.26
N ARG A 3 -5.61 12.25 -27.53
CA ARG A 3 -4.79 11.19 -26.96
C ARG A 3 -3.35 11.48 -27.35
N VAL A 4 -2.50 11.80 -26.41
CA VAL A 4 -1.06 11.73 -26.63
C VAL A 4 -0.76 10.24 -26.80
N GLU A 5 -0.65 9.80 -28.05
CA GLU A 5 -0.06 8.50 -28.38
C GLU A 5 1.39 8.56 -27.90
N TYR A 6 1.63 8.00 -26.73
CA TYR A 6 2.98 7.78 -26.26
C TYR A 6 3.62 6.73 -27.16
N ASP A 7 4.66 7.13 -27.85
CA ASP A 7 5.52 6.22 -28.60
C ASP A 7 6.15 5.23 -27.60
N MET A 8 5.52 4.05 -27.48
CA MET A 8 5.95 2.95 -26.61
C MET A 8 7.31 2.36 -26.98
N THR A 9 7.89 2.82 -28.09
CA THR A 9 9.14 2.29 -28.63
C THR A 9 10.38 2.98 -28.05
N ASN A 10 10.23 4.10 -27.33
CA ASN A 10 11.38 4.94 -26.95
C ASN A 10 11.55 5.04 -25.42
N LEU A 11 12.00 3.93 -24.80
CA LEU A 11 12.41 3.95 -23.40
C LEU A 11 13.69 4.77 -23.25
N SER A 12 13.73 5.72 -22.29
CA SER A 12 14.92 6.54 -22.07
C SER A 12 16.16 5.68 -21.74
N ALA A 13 17.34 6.09 -22.18
CA ALA A 13 18.58 5.39 -21.89
C ALA A 13 18.80 5.22 -20.37
N ASN A 14 18.39 6.22 -19.58
CA ASN A 14 18.40 6.11 -18.12
C ASN A 14 17.53 4.95 -17.63
N THR A 15 16.29 4.84 -18.13
CA THR A 15 15.37 3.78 -17.71
C THR A 15 15.86 2.40 -18.17
N GLN A 16 16.49 2.29 -19.35
CA GLN A 16 17.12 1.05 -19.79
C GLN A 16 18.23 0.59 -18.83
N ALA A 17 19.15 1.49 -18.49
CA ALA A 17 20.22 1.19 -17.54
C ALA A 17 19.66 0.80 -16.16
N ILE A 18 18.66 1.53 -15.65
CA ILE A 18 18.02 1.24 -14.37
C ILE A 18 17.37 -0.15 -14.39
N LEU A 19 16.63 -0.50 -15.44
CA LEU A 19 16.03 -1.82 -15.62
C LEU A 19 17.08 -2.93 -15.55
N MET A 20 18.18 -2.76 -16.25
CA MET A 20 19.28 -3.74 -16.22
C MET A 20 19.92 -3.86 -14.85
N LEU A 21 19.94 -2.84 -14.02
CA LEU A 21 20.55 -2.87 -12.69
C LEU A 21 19.63 -3.45 -11.61
N VAL A 22 18.33 -3.16 -11.63
CA VAL A 22 17.43 -3.43 -10.49
C VAL A 22 16.30 -4.40 -10.80
N SER A 23 15.91 -4.59 -12.09
CA SER A 23 14.79 -5.48 -12.44
C SER A 23 15.26 -6.91 -12.71
N PRO A 24 14.49 -7.93 -12.25
CA PRO A 24 14.80 -9.33 -12.56
C PRO A 24 14.58 -9.68 -14.04
N LEU A 25 13.87 -8.87 -14.82
CA LEU A 25 13.55 -9.10 -16.24
C LEU A 25 12.99 -10.51 -16.47
N ILE A 26 11.96 -10.91 -15.70
CA ILE A 26 11.46 -12.28 -15.65
C ILE A 26 11.04 -12.77 -17.02
N ALA A 27 10.35 -11.95 -17.80
CA ALA A 27 9.92 -12.28 -19.16
C ALA A 27 11.09 -12.47 -20.14
N GLY A 28 12.26 -11.88 -19.87
CA GLY A 28 13.48 -11.99 -20.67
C GLY A 28 14.45 -13.09 -20.22
N GLY A 29 14.03 -14.00 -19.32
CA GLY A 29 14.86 -15.13 -18.87
C GLY A 29 15.23 -15.13 -17.40
N SER A 30 14.80 -14.09 -16.68
CA SER A 30 15.02 -13.90 -15.24
C SER A 30 16.49 -13.77 -14.82
N THR A 31 16.71 -13.09 -13.73
CA THR A 31 18.04 -12.93 -13.12
C THR A 31 17.94 -13.23 -11.63
N GLU A 32 18.95 -13.89 -11.08
CA GLU A 32 19.01 -14.16 -9.66
C GLU A 32 18.96 -12.86 -8.86
N ARG A 33 18.07 -12.83 -7.88
CA ARG A 33 17.84 -11.65 -7.04
C ARG A 33 19.12 -11.14 -6.34
N LYS A 34 20.06 -12.05 -6.05
CA LYS A 34 21.32 -11.70 -5.40
C LYS A 34 22.24 -10.85 -6.27
N LEU A 35 22.10 -10.96 -7.59
CA LEU A 35 22.88 -10.15 -8.53
C LEU A 35 22.31 -8.73 -8.69
N LEU A 36 21.01 -8.56 -8.52
CA LEU A 36 20.35 -7.26 -8.70
C LEU A 36 20.78 -6.29 -7.60
N LEU A 37 20.93 -5.03 -7.96
CA LEU A 37 21.13 -3.98 -6.96
C LEU A 37 19.90 -3.86 -6.08
N THR A 38 20.13 -3.86 -4.78
CA THR A 38 19.11 -3.50 -3.80
C THR A 38 18.78 -2.01 -3.93
N HIS A 39 17.65 -1.60 -3.38
CA HIS A 39 17.25 -0.19 -3.37
C HIS A 39 18.35 0.73 -2.79
N ARG A 40 19.01 0.29 -1.71
CA ARG A 40 20.10 1.05 -1.07
C ARG A 40 21.35 1.12 -1.97
N GLU A 41 21.76 -0.01 -2.56
CA GLU A 41 22.91 -0.04 -3.48
C GLU A 41 22.67 0.85 -4.71
N TYR A 42 21.47 0.77 -5.30
CA TYR A 42 21.10 1.64 -6.42
C TYR A 42 21.10 3.12 -6.03
N THR A 43 20.56 3.47 -4.85
CA THR A 43 20.59 4.85 -4.36
C THR A 43 22.01 5.36 -4.17
N ASN A 44 22.90 4.53 -3.64
CA ASN A 44 24.32 4.88 -3.49
C ASN A 44 25.00 5.04 -4.85
N LEU A 45 24.72 4.11 -5.81
CA LEU A 45 25.24 4.22 -7.16
C LEU A 45 24.85 5.54 -7.83
N VAL A 46 23.56 5.92 -7.78
CA VAL A 46 23.11 7.20 -8.35
C VAL A 46 23.79 8.41 -7.71
N LYS A 47 23.96 8.41 -6.39
CA LYS A 47 24.70 9.47 -5.69
C LYS A 47 26.15 9.57 -6.14
N THR A 48 26.83 8.43 -6.31
CA THR A 48 28.21 8.39 -6.78
C THR A 48 28.32 8.84 -8.24
N LEU A 49 27.39 8.41 -9.11
CA LEU A 49 27.33 8.90 -10.48
C LEU A 49 27.18 10.42 -10.54
N GLN A 50 26.30 11.00 -9.74
CA GLN A 50 26.13 12.45 -9.65
C GLN A 50 27.40 13.18 -9.19
N GLN A 51 28.19 12.59 -8.28
CA GLN A 51 29.47 13.17 -7.83
C GLN A 51 30.54 13.20 -8.93
N ILE A 52 30.44 12.31 -9.91
CA ILE A 52 31.36 12.26 -11.06
C ILE A 52 30.72 12.83 -12.33
N ASP A 53 29.69 13.65 -12.18
CA ASP A 53 28.95 14.30 -13.28
C ASP A 53 28.44 13.31 -14.33
N SER A 54 27.95 12.16 -13.88
CA SER A 54 27.44 11.08 -14.72
C SER A 54 26.02 10.67 -14.31
N GLN A 55 25.33 9.97 -15.20
CA GLN A 55 23.97 9.50 -15.01
C GLN A 55 23.86 8.02 -15.37
N PRO A 56 22.76 7.32 -15.01
CA PRO A 56 22.60 5.90 -15.36
C PRO A 56 22.73 5.58 -16.83
N ALA A 57 22.31 6.49 -17.72
CA ALA A 57 22.45 6.32 -19.19
C ALA A 57 23.92 6.16 -19.63
N ASP A 58 24.85 6.83 -18.96
CA ASP A 58 26.27 6.74 -19.31
C ASP A 58 26.86 5.34 -19.04
N LEU A 59 26.22 4.53 -18.17
CA LEU A 59 26.61 3.15 -17.93
C LEU A 59 26.30 2.18 -19.08
N ILE A 60 25.52 2.60 -20.08
CA ILE A 60 25.24 1.82 -21.30
C ILE A 60 25.86 2.46 -22.55
N ASP A 61 26.55 3.56 -22.39
CA ASP A 61 27.32 4.21 -23.43
C ASP A 61 28.67 3.49 -23.59
N ARG A 62 28.93 3.00 -24.79
CA ARG A 62 30.14 2.18 -25.09
C ARG A 62 31.46 2.96 -24.90
N GLU A 63 31.43 4.27 -25.07
CA GLU A 63 32.63 5.11 -24.97
C GLU A 63 32.94 5.46 -23.51
N LYS A 64 31.92 5.62 -22.68
CA LYS A 64 32.04 6.08 -21.28
C LYS A 64 32.11 4.97 -20.24
N ILE A 65 31.53 3.80 -20.54
CA ILE A 65 31.33 2.74 -19.55
C ILE A 65 32.63 2.30 -18.85
N SER A 66 33.72 2.16 -19.61
CA SER A 66 35.00 1.69 -19.04
C SER A 66 35.55 2.62 -17.97
N ASP A 67 35.56 3.92 -18.25
CA ASP A 67 36.08 4.93 -17.34
C ASP A 67 35.20 5.08 -16.09
N ILE A 68 33.87 5.01 -16.29
CA ILE A 68 32.91 5.08 -15.18
C ILE A 68 33.05 3.86 -14.27
N LEU A 69 33.12 2.63 -14.82
CA LEU A 69 33.29 1.41 -14.04
C LEU A 69 34.58 1.41 -13.24
N ASN A 70 35.70 1.84 -13.84
CA ASN A 70 36.98 2.00 -13.15
C ASN A 70 36.91 3.01 -12.00
N THR A 71 36.12 4.07 -12.18
CA THR A 71 35.91 5.07 -11.12
C THR A 71 34.99 4.53 -10.04
N LEU A 72 33.91 3.81 -10.37
CA LEU A 72 33.01 3.18 -9.43
C LEU A 72 33.70 2.11 -8.58
N GLU A 73 34.68 1.37 -9.14
CA GLU A 73 35.51 0.42 -8.40
C GLU A 73 36.27 1.09 -7.25
N LYS A 74 36.83 2.30 -7.50
CA LYS A 74 37.48 3.10 -6.45
C LYS A 74 36.51 3.50 -5.33
N HIS A 75 35.22 3.57 -5.63
CA HIS A 75 34.14 3.81 -4.68
C HIS A 75 33.51 2.53 -4.11
N GLN A 76 34.21 1.38 -4.18
CA GLN A 76 33.85 0.08 -3.62
C GLN A 76 32.62 -0.58 -4.27
N PHE A 77 32.31 -0.26 -5.52
CA PHE A 77 31.34 -0.99 -6.31
C PHE A 77 32.00 -2.18 -6.97
N ASP A 78 31.29 -3.32 -6.98
CA ASP A 78 31.70 -4.54 -7.66
C ASP A 78 31.56 -4.35 -9.19
N GLN A 79 32.69 -4.12 -9.86
CA GLN A 79 32.75 -3.88 -11.30
C GLN A 79 32.28 -5.10 -12.11
N GLU A 80 32.64 -6.30 -11.70
CA GLU A 80 32.23 -7.53 -12.41
C GLU A 80 30.70 -7.71 -12.33
N ARG A 81 30.12 -7.52 -11.15
CA ARG A 81 28.67 -7.56 -10.93
C ARG A 81 27.95 -6.51 -11.78
N LEU A 82 28.42 -5.28 -11.82
CA LEU A 82 27.84 -4.21 -12.63
C LEU A 82 27.93 -4.54 -14.13
N SER A 83 29.09 -4.99 -14.62
CA SER A 83 29.27 -5.39 -16.02
C SER A 83 28.33 -6.52 -16.42
N ARG A 84 28.16 -7.53 -15.58
CA ARG A 84 27.19 -8.63 -15.79
C ARG A 84 25.75 -8.13 -15.86
N LEU A 85 25.38 -7.19 -15.00
CA LEU A 85 24.04 -6.61 -14.99
C LEU A 85 23.77 -5.75 -16.26
N LEU A 86 24.74 -4.93 -16.66
CA LEU A 86 24.64 -4.07 -17.84
C LEU A 86 24.72 -4.87 -19.15
N GLY A 87 25.29 -6.06 -19.13
CA GLY A 87 25.32 -6.99 -20.28
C GLY A 87 23.99 -7.67 -20.61
N ARG A 88 22.88 -7.37 -19.89
CA ARG A 88 21.56 -8.01 -20.06
C ARG A 88 20.67 -7.39 -21.14
N GLY A 89 21.26 -6.76 -22.16
CA GLY A 89 20.50 -6.08 -23.21
C GLY A 89 19.49 -6.97 -23.96
N MET A 90 19.85 -8.23 -24.27
CA MET A 90 18.92 -9.18 -24.89
C MET A 90 17.75 -9.52 -23.97
N GLN A 91 17.99 -9.77 -22.70
CA GLN A 91 16.92 -10.04 -21.71
C GLN A 91 15.99 -8.84 -21.57
N LEU A 92 16.55 -7.63 -21.58
CA LEU A 92 15.77 -6.40 -21.55
C LEU A 92 14.89 -6.29 -22.78
N GLY A 93 15.44 -6.53 -23.99
CA GLY A 93 14.67 -6.49 -25.24
C GLY A 93 13.47 -7.43 -25.23
N LEU A 94 13.67 -8.69 -24.82
CA LEU A 94 12.58 -9.68 -24.69
C LEU A 94 11.54 -9.26 -23.63
N ALA A 95 11.97 -8.72 -22.51
CA ALA A 95 11.07 -8.26 -21.47
C ALA A 95 10.24 -7.05 -21.93
N LEU A 96 10.83 -6.10 -22.62
CA LEU A 96 10.15 -4.92 -23.17
C LEU A 96 9.10 -5.33 -24.21
N GLU A 97 9.43 -6.21 -25.15
CA GLU A 97 8.46 -6.74 -26.12
C GLU A 97 7.27 -7.41 -25.42
N HIS A 98 7.55 -8.25 -24.43
CA HIS A 98 6.51 -8.94 -23.66
C HIS A 98 5.58 -7.97 -22.90
N TRP A 99 6.13 -6.92 -22.28
CA TRP A 99 5.34 -5.91 -21.56
C TRP A 99 4.54 -5.03 -22.53
N GLN A 100 5.14 -4.65 -23.67
CA GLN A 100 4.47 -3.88 -24.72
C GLN A 100 3.22 -4.59 -25.27
N GLN A 101 3.30 -5.90 -25.53
CA GLN A 101 2.15 -6.72 -25.96
C GLN A 101 1.00 -6.70 -24.96
N ARG A 102 1.28 -6.35 -23.69
CA ARG A 102 0.31 -6.23 -22.58
C ARG A 102 -0.04 -4.79 -22.23
N SER A 103 0.40 -3.83 -23.04
CA SER A 103 0.23 -2.40 -22.78
C SER A 103 0.81 -1.95 -21.43
N ILE A 104 1.82 -2.66 -20.92
CA ILE A 104 2.55 -2.29 -19.70
C ILE A 104 3.74 -1.44 -20.12
N GLN A 105 3.77 -0.21 -19.60
CA GLN A 105 4.86 0.75 -19.77
C GLN A 105 5.75 0.75 -18.54
N VAL A 106 6.99 1.17 -18.70
CA VAL A 106 7.92 1.35 -17.57
C VAL A 106 8.35 2.81 -17.52
N ILE A 107 8.25 3.40 -16.35
CA ILE A 107 8.77 4.73 -16.05
C ILE A 107 9.75 4.65 -14.88
N SER A 108 10.81 5.41 -14.96
CA SER A 108 11.84 5.46 -13.93
C SER A 108 11.86 6.81 -13.22
N ARG A 109 12.56 6.88 -12.10
CA ARG A 109 12.78 8.15 -11.38
C ARG A 109 13.51 9.21 -12.22
N ALA A 110 14.16 8.81 -13.31
CA ALA A 110 14.84 9.72 -14.22
C ALA A 110 13.90 10.36 -15.26
N ASP A 111 12.69 9.80 -15.43
CA ASP A 111 11.75 10.28 -16.44
C ASP A 111 10.84 11.39 -15.87
N ASP A 112 10.45 12.35 -16.70
CA ASP A 112 9.57 13.47 -16.34
C ASP A 112 8.17 13.00 -15.93
N MET A 113 7.71 11.89 -16.52
CA MET A 113 6.40 11.28 -16.23
C MET A 113 6.35 10.59 -14.87
N TYR A 114 7.50 10.37 -14.21
CA TYR A 114 7.51 9.77 -12.88
C TYR A 114 6.82 10.69 -11.86
N PRO A 115 5.91 10.15 -10.99
CA PRO A 115 5.13 10.96 -10.07
C PRO A 115 6.00 11.79 -9.14
N GLN A 116 5.97 13.12 -9.29
CA GLN A 116 6.77 14.02 -8.45
C GLN A 116 6.41 13.88 -6.97
N ARG A 117 5.13 13.57 -6.67
CA ARG A 117 4.70 13.30 -5.29
C ARG A 117 5.45 12.12 -4.65
N LEU A 118 5.72 11.05 -5.37
CA LEU A 118 6.52 9.94 -4.85
C LEU A 118 7.96 10.37 -4.53
N LYS A 119 8.58 11.19 -5.40
CA LYS A 119 9.92 11.72 -5.15
C LYS A 119 9.96 12.59 -3.89
N LYS A 120 8.95 13.47 -3.72
CA LYS A 120 8.87 14.40 -2.58
C LYS A 120 8.59 13.70 -1.26
N THR A 121 7.59 12.79 -1.27
CA THR A 121 7.09 12.18 -0.03
C THR A 121 7.93 11.00 0.43
N LEU A 122 8.33 10.12 -0.47
CA LEU A 122 9.11 8.92 -0.15
C LEU A 122 10.63 9.16 -0.25
N GLN A 123 11.06 10.23 -0.92
CA GLN A 123 12.46 10.58 -1.08
C GLN A 123 13.30 9.39 -1.58
N TYR A 124 14.29 8.95 -0.78
CA TYR A 124 15.12 7.78 -1.10
C TYR A 124 14.35 6.45 -1.09
N LEU A 125 13.17 6.37 -0.45
CA LEU A 125 12.30 5.18 -0.45
C LEU A 125 11.43 5.08 -1.72
N ALA A 126 11.39 6.11 -2.57
CA ALA A 126 10.64 6.06 -3.82
C ALA A 126 11.23 5.00 -4.75
N PRO A 127 10.41 4.10 -5.34
CA PRO A 127 10.92 3.03 -6.20
C PRO A 127 11.67 3.60 -7.41
N ALA A 128 12.74 2.92 -7.82
CA ALA A 128 13.53 3.31 -8.99
C ALA A 128 12.71 3.21 -10.30
N LEU A 129 11.77 2.28 -10.33
CA LEU A 129 10.92 1.95 -11.48
C LEU A 129 9.45 1.86 -11.06
N LEU A 130 8.55 2.19 -11.97
CA LEU A 130 7.14 1.86 -11.92
C LEU A 130 6.73 1.21 -13.24
N TYR A 131 6.07 0.06 -13.15
CA TYR A 131 5.40 -0.59 -14.26
C TYR A 131 3.95 -0.15 -14.26
N VAL A 132 3.45 0.36 -15.36
CA VAL A 132 2.17 1.07 -15.44
C VAL A 132 1.36 0.60 -16.63
N CYS A 133 0.05 0.41 -16.43
CA CYS A 133 -0.90 0.20 -17.52
C CYS A 133 -2.11 1.13 -17.29
N GLY A 134 -2.46 1.92 -18.30
CA GLY A 134 -3.52 2.93 -18.26
C GLY A 134 -2.99 4.36 -18.42
N ASP A 135 -3.80 5.35 -18.07
CA ASP A 135 -3.44 6.78 -18.18
C ASP A 135 -2.46 7.23 -17.09
N ILE A 136 -1.19 7.35 -17.44
CA ILE A 136 -0.09 7.74 -16.53
C ILE A 136 -0.35 9.10 -15.87
N ALA A 137 -1.09 10.01 -16.52
CA ALA A 137 -1.39 11.32 -15.95
C ALA A 137 -2.18 11.24 -14.63
N LEU A 138 -2.88 10.13 -14.38
CA LEU A 138 -3.58 9.89 -13.11
C LEU A 138 -2.62 9.86 -11.92
N LEU A 139 -1.39 9.39 -12.09
CA LEU A 139 -0.39 9.32 -11.02
C LEU A 139 0.01 10.70 -10.45
N GLN A 140 -0.27 11.77 -11.18
CA GLN A 140 0.02 13.15 -10.73
C GLN A 140 -1.14 13.78 -9.92
N LYS A 141 -2.37 13.23 -10.03
CA LYS A 141 -3.58 13.91 -9.54
C LYS A 141 -3.81 13.80 -8.05
N GLY A 142 -3.28 12.77 -7.39
CA GLY A 142 -3.64 12.45 -6.02
C GLY A 142 -5.00 11.75 -5.92
N GLY A 143 -5.57 11.75 -4.72
CA GLY A 143 -6.87 11.12 -4.49
C GLY A 143 -7.08 10.67 -3.05
N LEU A 144 -8.09 9.83 -2.86
CA LEU A 144 -8.44 9.19 -1.60
C LEU A 144 -7.88 7.74 -1.59
N ALA A 145 -6.91 7.48 -0.71
CA ALA A 145 -6.53 6.10 -0.41
C ALA A 145 -7.66 5.42 0.37
N VAL A 146 -8.15 4.28 -0.07
CA VAL A 146 -9.09 3.45 0.68
C VAL A 146 -8.45 2.10 0.91
N VAL A 147 -8.25 1.75 2.18
CA VAL A 147 -7.60 0.50 2.59
C VAL A 147 -8.39 -0.17 3.71
N GLY A 148 -8.29 -1.49 3.79
CA GLY A 148 -8.98 -2.19 4.84
C GLY A 148 -8.75 -3.69 4.84
N SER A 149 -9.47 -4.35 5.75
CA SER A 149 -9.40 -5.79 5.95
C SER A 149 -9.92 -6.55 4.73
N ARG A 150 -9.36 -7.74 4.49
CA ARG A 150 -9.79 -8.64 3.40
C ARG A 150 -11.06 -9.42 3.74
N HIS A 151 -11.29 -9.66 5.02
CA HIS A 151 -12.43 -10.41 5.53
C HIS A 151 -13.35 -9.44 6.26
N VAL A 152 -14.39 -9.02 5.60
CA VAL A 152 -15.41 -8.07 6.09
C VAL A 152 -16.79 -8.56 5.67
N ASP A 153 -17.80 -8.14 6.42
CA ASP A 153 -19.20 -8.43 6.12
C ASP A 153 -19.74 -7.67 4.91
N ALA A 154 -20.96 -8.00 4.50
CA ALA A 154 -21.62 -7.39 3.35
C ALA A 154 -21.91 -5.91 3.55
N ASP A 155 -22.22 -5.49 4.77
CA ASP A 155 -22.57 -4.10 5.09
C ASP A 155 -21.34 -3.20 4.96
N LEU A 156 -20.17 -3.67 5.39
CA LEU A 156 -18.91 -2.95 5.21
C LEU A 156 -18.47 -2.88 3.73
N LEU A 157 -18.73 -3.93 2.96
CA LEU A 157 -18.48 -3.90 1.51
C LEU A 157 -19.40 -2.88 0.82
N GLU A 158 -20.68 -2.81 1.21
CA GLU A 158 -21.62 -1.84 0.68
C GLU A 158 -21.24 -0.41 1.06
N TYR A 159 -20.96 -0.17 2.34
CA TYR A 159 -20.41 1.11 2.79
C TYR A 159 -19.20 1.53 1.96
N THR A 160 -18.30 0.59 1.70
CA THR A 160 -17.06 0.89 0.97
C THR A 160 -17.30 1.17 -0.51
N ARG A 161 -18.27 0.49 -1.14
CA ARG A 161 -18.71 0.83 -2.51
C ARG A 161 -19.27 2.25 -2.56
N ASN A 162 -20.13 2.60 -1.62
CA ASN A 162 -20.70 3.94 -1.51
C ASN A 162 -19.62 5.02 -1.34
N VAL A 163 -18.57 4.76 -0.55
CA VAL A 163 -17.40 5.66 -0.46
C VAL A 163 -16.75 5.85 -1.82
N GLY A 164 -16.59 4.77 -2.60
CA GLY A 164 -16.06 4.84 -3.96
C GLY A 164 -16.94 5.65 -4.92
N GLU A 165 -18.26 5.47 -4.86
CA GLU A 165 -19.25 6.19 -5.68
C GLU A 165 -19.28 7.69 -5.35
N ILE A 166 -19.29 8.04 -4.07
CA ILE A 166 -19.26 9.44 -3.61
C ILE A 166 -17.94 10.10 -4.03
N ALA A 167 -16.79 9.41 -3.87
CA ALA A 167 -15.50 9.91 -4.33
C ALA A 167 -15.49 10.15 -5.84
N ALA A 168 -16.05 9.25 -6.65
CA ALA A 168 -16.19 9.41 -8.09
C ALA A 168 -17.03 10.67 -8.43
N SER A 169 -18.16 10.84 -7.77
CA SER A 169 -19.06 12.00 -7.94
C SER A 169 -18.39 13.32 -7.53
N ALA A 170 -17.48 13.27 -6.57
CA ALA A 170 -16.65 14.40 -6.15
C ALA A 170 -15.42 14.66 -7.04
N ASP A 171 -15.27 13.96 -8.17
CA ASP A 171 -14.08 13.98 -9.04
C ASP A 171 -12.77 13.60 -8.31
N CYS A 172 -12.87 12.78 -7.27
CA CYS A 172 -11.75 12.30 -6.48
C CYS A 172 -11.34 10.90 -6.93
N THR A 173 -10.07 10.73 -7.28
CA THR A 173 -9.53 9.43 -7.69
C THR A 173 -9.42 8.51 -6.48
N ILE A 174 -9.91 7.26 -6.58
CA ILE A 174 -9.65 6.23 -5.57
C ILE A 174 -8.26 5.62 -5.81
N VAL A 175 -7.46 5.51 -4.75
CA VAL A 175 -6.16 4.83 -4.77
C VAL A 175 -6.22 3.65 -3.81
N SER A 176 -5.99 2.43 -4.31
CA SER A 176 -6.06 1.25 -3.46
C SER A 176 -5.14 0.12 -3.94
N GLY A 177 -5.06 -0.95 -3.15
CA GLY A 177 -4.14 -2.05 -3.41
C GLY A 177 -4.72 -3.19 -4.25
N GLY A 178 -6.01 -3.16 -4.56
CA GLY A 178 -6.69 -4.21 -5.31
C GLY A 178 -6.81 -5.54 -4.56
N ALA A 179 -6.55 -5.57 -3.25
CA ALA A 179 -6.76 -6.75 -2.43
C ALA A 179 -8.27 -7.05 -2.29
N LYS A 180 -8.62 -8.34 -2.06
CA LYS A 180 -10.00 -8.74 -1.80
C LYS A 180 -10.57 -7.96 -0.59
N GLY A 181 -11.87 -7.72 -0.57
CA GLY A 181 -12.56 -7.00 0.49
C GLY A 181 -12.60 -5.49 0.23
N ILE A 182 -12.18 -4.69 1.19
CA ILE A 182 -12.31 -3.23 1.18
C ILE A 182 -11.67 -2.59 -0.05
N ASP A 183 -10.45 -2.96 -0.39
CA ASP A 183 -9.75 -2.37 -1.53
C ASP A 183 -10.55 -2.53 -2.83
N GLN A 184 -10.99 -3.77 -3.13
CA GLN A 184 -11.77 -4.05 -4.34
C GLN A 184 -13.14 -3.36 -4.31
N ALA A 185 -13.82 -3.34 -3.16
CA ALA A 185 -15.13 -2.70 -3.04
C ALA A 185 -15.06 -1.19 -3.36
N ALA A 186 -14.06 -0.48 -2.82
CA ALA A 186 -13.84 0.94 -3.11
C ALA A 186 -13.55 1.18 -4.60
N MET A 187 -12.68 0.36 -5.19
CA MET A 187 -12.34 0.48 -6.60
C MET A 187 -13.56 0.21 -7.49
N GLN A 188 -14.36 -0.82 -7.18
CA GLN A 188 -15.57 -1.19 -7.92
C GLN A 188 -16.65 -0.08 -7.83
N GLY A 189 -16.90 0.46 -6.63
CA GLY A 189 -17.84 1.58 -6.47
C GLY A 189 -17.43 2.79 -7.32
N ALA A 190 -16.15 3.17 -7.28
CA ALA A 190 -15.67 4.29 -8.09
C ALA A 190 -15.77 4.02 -9.60
N THR A 191 -15.39 2.83 -10.09
CA THR A 191 -15.49 2.52 -11.53
C THR A 191 -16.93 2.40 -12.01
N ALA A 192 -17.84 1.83 -11.20
CA ALA A 192 -19.27 1.74 -11.49
C ALA A 192 -19.91 3.14 -11.66
N ALA A 193 -19.51 4.09 -10.83
CA ALA A 193 -19.95 5.50 -10.92
C ALA A 193 -19.20 6.32 -11.99
N GLY A 194 -18.38 5.70 -12.83
CA GLY A 194 -17.63 6.37 -13.90
C GLY A 194 -16.40 7.16 -13.42
N GLY A 195 -16.01 6.99 -12.15
CA GLY A 195 -14.84 7.64 -11.55
C GLY A 195 -13.51 7.04 -11.97
N ARG A 196 -12.43 7.65 -11.49
CA ARG A 196 -11.04 7.24 -11.78
C ARG A 196 -10.45 6.46 -10.61
N VAL A 197 -9.67 5.44 -10.94
CA VAL A 197 -9.06 4.55 -9.97
C VAL A 197 -7.59 4.30 -10.28
N ILE A 198 -6.74 4.32 -9.25
CA ILE A 198 -5.36 3.86 -9.29
C ILE A 198 -5.26 2.59 -8.46
N GLY A 199 -4.97 1.46 -9.12
CA GLY A 199 -4.67 0.20 -8.46
C GLY A 199 -3.16 0.01 -8.33
N VAL A 200 -2.64 0.02 -7.10
CA VAL A 200 -1.22 -0.25 -6.84
C VAL A 200 -1.06 -1.75 -6.54
N ILE A 201 -0.42 -2.49 -7.43
CA ILE A 201 -0.39 -3.95 -7.41
C ILE A 201 0.95 -4.46 -6.86
N ALA A 202 0.91 -5.45 -5.97
CA ALA A 202 2.11 -6.01 -5.35
C ALA A 202 2.71 -7.21 -6.10
N ASN A 203 1.89 -7.90 -6.92
CA ASN A 203 2.27 -9.12 -7.63
C ASN A 203 1.40 -9.31 -8.86
N ASN A 204 1.90 -10.10 -9.83
CA ASN A 204 1.14 -10.49 -11.03
C ASN A 204 0.40 -9.32 -11.72
N LEU A 205 1.11 -8.19 -11.93
CA LEU A 205 0.53 -7.04 -12.64
C LEU A 205 -0.06 -7.44 -14.01
N GLU A 206 0.61 -8.35 -14.73
CA GLU A 206 0.12 -8.85 -16.02
C GLU A 206 -1.28 -9.48 -15.91
N THR A 207 -1.49 -10.31 -14.89
CA THR A 207 -2.81 -10.92 -14.64
C THR A 207 -3.84 -9.86 -14.26
N ALA A 208 -3.46 -8.88 -13.44
CA ALA A 208 -4.35 -7.77 -13.08
C ALA A 208 -4.76 -6.94 -14.30
N VAL A 209 -3.82 -6.67 -15.22
CA VAL A 209 -4.10 -5.97 -16.49
C VAL A 209 -5.08 -6.76 -17.34
N MET A 210 -4.88 -8.06 -17.50
CA MET A 210 -5.79 -8.91 -18.30
C MET A 210 -7.20 -8.94 -17.73
N ARG A 211 -7.33 -9.07 -16.40
CA ARG A 211 -8.65 -9.14 -15.72
C ARG A 211 -9.44 -7.83 -15.79
N ASN A 212 -8.74 -6.69 -15.86
CA ASN A 212 -9.36 -5.36 -15.82
C ASN A 212 -9.27 -4.62 -17.18
N ARG A 213 -9.13 -5.36 -18.28
CA ARG A 213 -8.91 -4.78 -19.62
C ARG A 213 -9.99 -3.79 -20.03
N SER A 214 -11.26 -4.05 -19.70
CA SER A 214 -12.38 -3.17 -20.00
C SER A 214 -12.20 -1.78 -19.39
N ASP A 215 -11.93 -1.71 -18.09
CA ASP A 215 -11.81 -0.44 -17.34
C ASP A 215 -10.54 0.32 -17.74
N LEU A 216 -9.46 -0.41 -18.05
CA LEU A 216 -8.23 0.17 -18.60
C LEU A 216 -8.46 0.83 -19.96
N LEU A 217 -9.17 0.16 -20.88
CA LEU A 217 -9.51 0.71 -22.20
C LEU A 217 -10.45 1.92 -22.11
N GLN A 218 -11.32 1.96 -21.12
CA GLN A 218 -12.20 3.12 -20.87
C GLN A 218 -11.47 4.31 -20.23
N GLY A 219 -10.18 4.16 -19.89
CA GLY A 219 -9.37 5.21 -19.28
C GLY A 219 -9.77 5.57 -17.84
N ARG A 220 -10.56 4.71 -17.18
CA ARG A 220 -11.00 4.90 -15.79
C ARG A 220 -10.07 4.28 -14.77
N LEU A 221 -9.33 3.25 -15.17
CA LEU A 221 -8.41 2.52 -14.32
C LEU A 221 -6.98 2.73 -14.78
N LEU A 222 -6.08 2.95 -13.83
CA LEU A 222 -4.65 2.79 -13.99
C LEU A 222 -4.19 1.73 -13.01
N LEU A 223 -3.40 0.77 -13.48
CA LEU A 223 -2.71 -0.20 -12.64
C LEU A 223 -1.21 0.09 -12.65
N CYS A 224 -0.59 0.08 -11.48
CA CYS A 224 0.86 0.25 -11.37
C CYS A 224 1.47 -0.69 -10.33
N SER A 225 2.76 -0.98 -10.50
CA SER A 225 3.55 -1.79 -9.57
C SER A 225 4.99 -1.29 -9.52
N PRO A 226 5.64 -1.27 -8.34
CA PRO A 226 7.08 -1.03 -8.23
C PRO A 226 7.90 -2.30 -8.55
N PHE A 227 7.25 -3.42 -8.80
CA PHE A 227 7.87 -4.72 -9.03
C PHE A 227 7.67 -5.19 -10.46
N ASP A 228 8.57 -6.03 -10.96
CA ASP A 228 8.46 -6.67 -12.27
C ASP A 228 7.06 -7.28 -12.46
N PRO A 229 6.39 -7.09 -13.60
CA PRO A 229 4.99 -7.48 -13.81
C PRO A 229 4.67 -8.95 -13.60
N ALA A 230 5.65 -9.84 -13.75
CA ALA A 230 5.50 -11.28 -13.60
C ALA A 230 5.88 -11.81 -12.20
N VAL A 231 6.21 -10.92 -11.23
CA VAL A 231 6.57 -11.40 -9.87
C VAL A 231 5.39 -12.08 -9.20
N ARG A 232 5.71 -13.16 -8.48
CA ARG A 232 4.75 -13.87 -7.64
C ARG A 232 4.53 -13.15 -6.32
N PHE A 233 3.45 -13.51 -5.64
CA PHE A 233 3.12 -12.94 -4.34
C PHE A 233 4.22 -13.23 -3.30
N GLU A 234 4.62 -12.18 -2.58
CA GLU A 234 5.44 -12.23 -1.37
C GLU A 234 4.92 -11.16 -0.41
N VAL A 235 4.77 -11.53 0.88
CA VAL A 235 4.19 -10.64 1.90
C VAL A 235 4.91 -9.31 1.98
N TRP A 236 6.25 -9.33 1.96
CA TRP A 236 7.04 -8.11 2.04
C TRP A 236 6.77 -7.15 0.87
N ARG A 237 6.42 -7.66 -0.34
CA ARG A 237 6.04 -6.81 -1.48
C ARG A 237 4.72 -6.11 -1.23
N ALA A 238 3.74 -6.81 -0.65
CA ALA A 238 2.47 -6.20 -0.30
C ALA A 238 2.66 -5.10 0.74
N MET A 239 3.54 -5.32 1.73
CA MET A 239 3.89 -4.34 2.76
C MET A 239 4.62 -3.12 2.15
N ASP A 240 5.63 -3.37 1.34
CA ASP A 240 6.41 -2.30 0.71
C ASP A 240 5.57 -1.47 -0.28
N ARG A 241 4.66 -2.12 -1.03
CA ARG A 241 3.72 -1.47 -1.92
C ARG A 241 2.75 -0.52 -1.20
N ASN A 242 2.35 -0.83 0.03
CA ASN A 242 1.39 0.00 0.76
C ASN A 242 1.85 1.45 0.91
N LYS A 243 3.15 1.71 1.02
CA LYS A 243 3.71 3.07 1.04
C LYS A 243 3.32 3.89 -0.19
N LEU A 244 3.23 3.23 -1.35
CA LEU A 244 2.85 3.90 -2.59
C LEU A 244 1.37 4.27 -2.62
N ILE A 245 0.49 3.47 -2.02
CA ILE A 245 -0.93 3.79 -1.90
C ILE A 245 -1.09 5.13 -1.19
N TYR A 246 -0.45 5.29 -0.04
CA TYR A 246 -0.48 6.54 0.71
C TYR A 246 0.22 7.68 -0.06
N ALA A 247 1.40 7.43 -0.59
CA ALA A 247 2.18 8.47 -1.26
C ALA A 247 1.60 8.96 -2.60
N LEU A 248 0.71 8.18 -3.23
CA LEU A 248 -0.06 8.58 -4.43
C LEU A 248 -1.37 9.29 -4.08
N SER A 249 -1.73 9.39 -2.80
CA SER A 249 -2.99 9.97 -2.33
C SER A 249 -2.78 11.34 -1.68
N ASP A 250 -3.88 12.05 -1.42
CA ASP A 250 -3.90 13.30 -0.66
C ASP A 250 -4.37 13.05 0.78
N ILE A 251 -5.15 11.98 0.96
CA ILE A 251 -5.80 11.59 2.20
C ILE A 251 -5.99 10.07 2.21
N ALA A 252 -6.05 9.46 3.37
CA ALA A 252 -6.27 8.03 3.50
C ALA A 252 -7.43 7.69 4.44
N LEU A 253 -8.30 6.79 4.02
CA LEU A 253 -9.39 6.22 4.82
C LEU A 253 -9.10 4.73 5.09
N VAL A 254 -9.00 4.37 6.36
CA VAL A 254 -8.98 2.99 6.83
C VAL A 254 -10.42 2.62 7.22
N VAL A 255 -11.04 1.74 6.43
CA VAL A 255 -12.44 1.34 6.64
C VAL A 255 -12.56 0.30 7.74
N GLU A 256 -11.65 -0.68 7.79
CA GLU A 256 -11.60 -1.71 8.84
C GLU A 256 -10.17 -2.25 8.99
N SER A 257 -9.79 -2.56 10.22
CA SER A 257 -8.48 -3.13 10.55
C SER A 257 -8.54 -3.96 11.82
N ASP A 258 -7.85 -5.09 11.81
CA ASP A 258 -7.57 -5.82 13.05
C ASP A 258 -6.52 -5.07 13.88
N VAL A 259 -6.55 -5.27 15.21
CA VAL A 259 -5.51 -4.72 16.10
C VAL A 259 -4.25 -5.54 15.97
N GLU A 260 -3.12 -4.87 15.69
CA GLU A 260 -1.77 -5.46 15.63
C GLU A 260 -1.59 -6.60 14.62
N LYS A 261 -2.55 -6.78 13.70
CA LYS A 261 -2.52 -7.84 12.69
C LYS A 261 -2.73 -7.30 11.28
N GLY A 262 -2.07 -7.99 10.32
CA GLY A 262 -2.29 -7.80 8.89
C GLY A 262 -1.65 -6.55 8.29
N GLY A 263 -1.67 -6.50 6.96
CA GLY A 263 -1.03 -5.44 6.18
C GLY A 263 -1.69 -4.07 6.33
N THR A 264 -3.01 -4.04 6.59
CA THR A 264 -3.74 -2.77 6.80
C THR A 264 -3.28 -2.10 8.09
N TRP A 265 -3.23 -2.84 9.21
CA TRP A 265 -2.73 -2.32 10.48
C TRP A 265 -1.31 -1.79 10.36
N GLN A 266 -0.39 -2.65 9.88
CA GLN A 266 1.03 -2.30 9.78
C GLN A 266 1.26 -1.09 8.87
N GLY A 267 0.58 -1.05 7.71
CA GLY A 267 0.68 0.08 6.79
C GLY A 267 0.13 1.37 7.37
N ALA A 268 -1.01 1.32 8.08
CA ALA A 268 -1.61 2.49 8.73
C ALA A 268 -0.72 3.01 9.88
N VAL A 269 -0.19 2.11 10.72
CA VAL A 269 0.73 2.49 11.81
C VAL A 269 2.03 3.07 11.26
N GLU A 270 2.62 2.44 10.23
CA GLU A 270 3.81 2.99 9.58
C GLU A 270 3.54 4.38 9.01
N GLN A 271 2.38 4.59 8.40
CA GLN A 271 1.98 5.88 7.87
C GLN A 271 1.79 6.93 8.98
N ILE A 272 1.07 6.61 10.06
CA ILE A 272 0.77 7.54 11.16
C ILE A 272 2.03 7.92 11.94
N GLN A 273 2.90 6.96 12.24
CA GLN A 273 4.02 7.17 13.14
C GLN A 273 5.31 7.55 12.44
N LYS A 274 5.60 6.98 11.27
CA LYS A 274 6.90 7.09 10.60
C LYS A 274 6.86 7.94 9.35
N LEU A 275 6.06 7.56 8.36
CA LEU A 275 6.08 8.20 7.04
C LEU A 275 5.38 9.56 7.06
N LYS A 276 4.21 9.66 7.68
CA LYS A 276 3.40 10.89 7.82
C LYS A 276 3.16 11.61 6.48
N VAL A 277 3.01 10.84 5.41
CA VAL A 277 2.90 11.35 4.05
C VAL A 277 1.55 12.02 3.80
N VAL A 278 0.47 11.44 4.35
CA VAL A 278 -0.90 11.96 4.25
C VAL A 278 -1.63 11.78 5.58
N PRO A 279 -2.65 12.61 5.88
CA PRO A 279 -3.51 12.39 7.03
C PRO A 279 -4.29 11.08 6.88
N VAL A 280 -4.35 10.30 7.96
CA VAL A 280 -5.07 9.02 8.01
C VAL A 280 -6.35 9.20 8.80
N TYR A 281 -7.45 8.80 8.21
CA TYR A 281 -8.78 8.79 8.80
C TYR A 281 -9.26 7.35 8.99
N THR A 282 -10.13 7.15 9.96
CA THR A 282 -10.80 5.87 10.22
C THR A 282 -12.30 6.05 10.15
N ARG A 283 -12.99 5.07 9.59
CA ARG A 283 -14.46 5.03 9.53
C ARG A 283 -15.06 5.27 10.92
N THR A 284 -16.14 6.04 10.95
CA THR A 284 -16.90 6.38 12.18
C THR A 284 -18.27 5.73 12.22
N SER A 285 -18.91 5.50 11.07
CA SER A 285 -20.24 4.88 10.97
C SER A 285 -20.19 3.35 11.16
N GLY A 286 -21.30 2.78 11.60
CA GLY A 286 -21.46 1.33 11.81
C GLY A 286 -20.84 0.82 13.13
N PRO A 287 -20.71 -0.50 13.30
CA PRO A 287 -20.23 -1.10 14.56
C PRO A 287 -18.81 -0.62 14.91
N ASP A 288 -18.57 -0.50 16.23
CA ASP A 288 -17.25 -0.14 16.73
C ASP A 288 -16.20 -1.20 16.38
N SER A 289 -15.10 -0.74 15.80
CA SER A 289 -13.93 -1.55 15.50
C SER A 289 -12.81 -1.27 16.50
N ARG A 290 -12.33 -2.32 17.17
CA ARG A 290 -11.18 -2.22 18.08
C ARG A 290 -9.93 -1.73 17.35
N GLY A 291 -9.73 -2.16 16.09
CA GLY A 291 -8.61 -1.75 15.26
C GLY A 291 -8.67 -0.27 14.94
N LEU A 292 -9.83 0.24 14.50
CA LEU A 292 -10.00 1.66 14.20
C LEU A 292 -9.85 2.53 15.46
N ALA A 293 -10.41 2.10 16.61
CA ALA A 293 -10.22 2.79 17.88
C ALA A 293 -8.74 2.84 18.30
N ALA A 294 -7.98 1.77 18.09
CA ALA A 294 -6.54 1.75 18.35
C ALA A 294 -5.76 2.66 17.40
N LEU A 295 -6.09 2.70 16.10
CA LEU A 295 -5.47 3.63 15.14
C LEU A 295 -5.74 5.10 15.51
N ARG A 296 -6.95 5.44 15.98
CA ARG A 296 -7.27 6.79 16.49
C ARG A 296 -6.38 7.17 17.68
N ARG A 297 -6.14 6.25 18.62
CA ARG A 297 -5.20 6.49 19.73
C ARG A 297 -3.76 6.72 19.28
N LEU A 298 -3.37 6.16 18.14
CA LEU A 298 -2.06 6.37 17.54
C LEU A 298 -1.96 7.66 16.70
N GLY A 299 -3.07 8.39 16.50
CA GLY A 299 -3.10 9.67 15.80
C GLY A 299 -3.89 9.69 14.49
N ALA A 300 -4.64 8.63 14.17
CA ALA A 300 -5.60 8.70 13.07
C ALA A 300 -6.80 9.58 13.46
N HIS A 301 -7.34 10.29 12.47
CA HIS A 301 -8.53 11.13 12.64
C HIS A 301 -9.81 10.31 12.44
N SER A 302 -10.92 10.82 12.96
CA SER A 302 -12.26 10.32 12.64
C SER A 302 -12.69 10.80 11.25
N TRP A 303 -13.21 9.88 10.41
CA TRP A 303 -13.76 10.26 9.11
C TRP A 303 -15.02 11.12 9.34
N PRO A 304 -15.08 12.34 8.78
CA PRO A 304 -16.26 13.19 8.95
C PRO A 304 -17.46 12.61 8.21
N GLU A 305 -18.64 12.96 8.69
CA GLU A 305 -19.88 12.77 7.94
C GLU A 305 -20.03 13.94 6.96
N PHE A 306 -20.49 13.65 5.75
CA PHE A 306 -20.71 14.63 4.71
C PHE A 306 -22.21 14.67 4.39
N ASP A 307 -22.79 15.84 4.43
CA ASP A 307 -24.21 16.05 4.10
C ASP A 307 -24.44 15.94 2.59
N ASP A 308 -23.44 16.34 1.79
CA ASP A 308 -23.48 16.27 0.34
C ASP A 308 -22.09 16.08 -0.30
N ILE A 309 -22.08 15.94 -1.63
CA ILE A 309 -20.86 15.75 -2.42
C ILE A 309 -19.95 16.98 -2.37
N GLU A 310 -20.52 18.16 -2.25
CA GLU A 310 -19.76 19.41 -2.23
C GLU A 310 -18.99 19.58 -0.92
N ASP A 311 -19.52 19.06 0.19
CA ASP A 311 -18.82 19.00 1.47
C ASP A 311 -17.57 18.12 1.37
N LEU A 312 -17.67 16.95 0.74
CA LEU A 312 -16.51 16.11 0.48
C LEU A 312 -15.48 16.80 -0.44
N ARG A 313 -15.94 17.50 -1.49
CA ARG A 313 -15.04 18.27 -2.36
C ARG A 313 -14.30 19.36 -1.60
N ARG A 314 -15.01 20.14 -0.77
CA ARG A 314 -14.40 21.16 0.08
C ARG A 314 -13.38 20.56 1.04
N PHE A 315 -13.74 19.48 1.70
CA PHE A 315 -12.86 18.78 2.62
C PHE A 315 -11.53 18.32 1.94
N ILE A 316 -11.62 17.67 0.78
CA ILE A 316 -10.44 17.25 0.02
C ILE A 316 -9.62 18.45 -0.46
N HIS A 317 -10.30 19.50 -0.91
CA HIS A 317 -9.65 20.74 -1.36
C HIS A 317 -8.86 21.42 -0.23
N ASP A 318 -9.43 21.49 0.96
CA ASP A 318 -8.81 22.10 2.13
C ASP A 318 -7.57 21.31 2.58
N ILE A 319 -7.62 19.99 2.52
CA ILE A 319 -6.45 19.15 2.78
C ILE A 319 -5.35 19.42 1.76
N ARG A 320 -5.67 19.51 0.47
CA ARG A 320 -4.70 19.83 -0.60
C ARG A 320 -4.08 21.23 -0.45
N LYS A 321 -4.84 22.20 0.04
CA LYS A 321 -4.30 23.55 0.33
C LYS A 321 -3.31 23.55 1.48
N ARG A 322 -3.58 22.76 2.52
CA ARG A 322 -2.71 22.62 3.68
C ARG A 322 -1.37 22.00 3.37
N ASP A 323 -1.36 20.99 2.49
CA ASP A 323 -0.11 20.38 2.03
C ASP A 323 0.82 21.40 1.37
N LYS A 324 0.25 22.48 0.84
CA LYS A 324 0.97 23.63 0.27
C LYS A 324 1.29 24.73 1.29
N ASN A 325 0.56 24.79 2.41
CA ASN A 325 0.74 25.79 3.46
C ASN A 325 0.37 25.21 4.84
N PRO A 326 1.34 24.60 5.56
CA PRO A 326 1.11 23.84 6.79
C PRO A 326 0.57 24.67 7.97
N ASP A 327 0.63 25.99 7.90
CA ASP A 327 0.17 26.90 8.97
C ASP A 327 -1.36 27.14 8.97
N LEU A 328 -2.10 26.59 8.01
CA LEU A 328 -3.57 26.72 7.96
C LEU A 328 -4.25 25.79 8.98
N PRO A 329 -5.26 26.27 9.77
CA PRO A 329 -5.99 25.45 10.74
C PRO A 329 -6.80 24.32 10.09
N LEU A 330 -7.02 23.20 10.82
CA LEU A 330 -7.63 21.95 10.29
C LEU A 330 -9.09 22.11 9.86
N PHE A 331 -9.80 23.04 10.46
CA PHE A 331 -11.14 23.47 10.08
C PHE A 331 -11.20 24.98 10.23
N SER A 332 -11.60 25.70 9.21
CA SER A 332 -12.27 26.96 9.41
C SER A 332 -13.62 26.62 10.04
N GLN A 333 -13.68 26.71 11.38
CA GLN A 333 -14.97 26.77 12.04
C GLN A 333 -15.70 27.93 11.38
N GLN A 334 -16.74 27.66 10.60
CA GLN A 334 -17.76 28.64 10.34
C GLN A 334 -18.35 28.93 11.73
N THR A 335 -17.86 30.00 12.34
CA THR A 335 -18.60 30.66 13.42
C THR A 335 -19.94 31.06 12.81
N THR A 336 -20.98 30.26 13.07
CA THR A 336 -22.34 30.77 13.02
C THR A 336 -22.31 32.04 13.84
N PRO A 337 -22.71 33.20 13.28
CA PRO A 337 -22.78 34.43 14.06
C PRO A 337 -23.71 34.15 15.24
N ALA A 338 -23.20 34.33 16.44
CA ALA A 338 -24.02 34.28 17.64
C ALA A 338 -25.08 35.39 17.48
N ILE A 339 -26.33 35.01 17.28
CA ILE A 339 -27.47 35.93 17.30
C ILE A 339 -27.69 36.22 18.79
N ASP A 340 -27.27 37.39 19.22
CA ASP A 340 -27.69 37.95 20.50
C ASP A 340 -29.20 38.17 20.47
N SER A 341 -29.85 37.92 21.59
CA SER A 341 -31.31 38.08 21.78
C SER A 341 -31.86 39.48 21.54
N SER A 342 -31.07 40.45 21.12
CA SER A 342 -31.41 41.83 20.82
C SER A 342 -31.35 42.22 19.31
N GLY A 343 -30.97 41.33 18.40
CA GLY A 343 -31.10 41.50 16.95
C GLY A 343 -30.22 42.59 16.31
N ILE A 344 -29.09 42.96 16.92
CA ILE A 344 -28.18 44.00 16.37
C ILE A 344 -26.88 43.35 15.89
N VAL A 345 -26.52 43.52 14.63
CA VAL A 345 -25.25 43.11 14.02
C VAL A 345 -24.16 44.09 14.45
N VAL A 346 -23.14 43.63 15.17
CA VAL A 346 -21.96 44.44 15.51
C VAL A 346 -20.80 44.03 14.62
N ASP A 347 -20.40 44.93 13.76
CA ASP A 347 -19.22 44.86 12.92
C ASP A 347 -18.00 45.25 13.76
N SER A 348 -17.03 44.35 13.95
CA SER A 348 -15.78 44.66 14.67
C SER A 348 -14.57 44.55 13.74
N ALA A 349 -14.20 45.71 13.21
CA ALA A 349 -12.91 45.91 12.56
C ALA A 349 -11.83 46.34 13.58
N TYR A 350 -10.66 45.74 13.46
CA TYR A 350 -9.32 46.22 13.82
C TYR A 350 -9.03 46.80 15.21
N THR A 351 -8.08 46.17 15.89
CA THR A 351 -6.90 46.92 16.44
C THR A 351 -5.69 45.99 16.66
N GLU A 352 -4.58 46.31 15.99
CA GLU A 352 -3.24 45.88 16.31
C GLU A 352 -2.79 46.51 17.62
N ALA A 353 -2.16 45.73 18.49
CA ALA A 353 -1.26 46.26 19.50
C ALA A 353 -0.12 45.26 19.80
N SER A 354 1.07 45.70 19.46
CA SER A 354 2.37 45.17 19.82
C SER A 354 2.53 44.93 21.32
N ILE A 355 3.02 43.77 21.76
CA ILE A 355 3.71 43.64 23.05
C ILE A 355 4.92 42.69 22.91
N LYS A 356 6.02 43.26 23.40
CA LYS A 356 7.41 42.76 23.46
C LYS A 356 7.56 41.55 24.34
N SER A 357 8.57 40.73 24.02
CA SER A 357 9.20 39.73 24.89
C SER A 357 9.76 40.34 26.16
N PRO A 358 9.87 39.62 27.24
CA PRO A 358 11.03 39.77 28.10
C PRO A 358 11.75 38.46 28.41
N GLU A 359 13.00 38.67 28.65
CA GLU A 359 14.17 37.86 28.96
C GLU A 359 13.98 36.83 30.08
N GLN A 360 14.84 35.81 30.00
CA GLN A 360 15.16 34.90 31.11
C GLN A 360 15.95 35.63 32.24
N PRO A 361 15.88 35.13 33.48
CA PRO A 361 17.11 34.91 34.20
C PRO A 361 17.25 33.60 34.99
N ASN A 362 18.46 33.05 34.84
CA ASN A 362 19.35 32.41 35.79
C ASN A 362 18.88 31.58 36.98
N THR A 363 19.37 30.36 36.92
CA THR A 363 20.02 29.49 37.95
C THR A 363 20.16 30.05 39.38
N LEU A 364 19.72 29.29 40.37
CA LEU A 364 20.38 29.13 41.65
C LEU A 364 20.13 27.75 42.28
N THR A 365 21.20 27.21 42.81
CA THR A 365 21.46 25.90 43.38
C THR A 365 21.14 25.82 44.91
N ILE A 366 21.00 24.59 45.41
CA ILE A 366 21.32 24.08 46.76
C ILE A 366 20.21 24.03 47.81
N GLY A 367 20.08 22.80 48.40
CA GLY A 367 19.61 22.61 49.74
C GLY A 367 19.00 21.23 50.01
N GLU A 368 19.87 20.23 50.37
CA GLU A 368 19.46 18.99 51.01
C GLU A 368 18.87 19.26 52.40
N SER A 369 17.82 18.54 52.77
CA SER A 369 17.80 17.94 54.11
C SER A 369 16.68 16.85 54.23
N ALA A 370 17.13 15.75 54.76
CA ALA A 370 16.41 14.55 55.08
C ALA A 370 15.49 14.70 56.27
N THR A 371 14.32 14.03 56.24
CA THR A 371 13.76 13.34 57.41
C THR A 371 12.68 12.33 56.97
N SER A 372 12.89 11.07 57.24
CA SER A 372 11.88 9.99 57.39
C SER A 372 11.62 9.82 58.89
N PRO A 373 10.72 8.95 59.36
CA PRO A 373 9.52 8.33 58.81
C PRO A 373 8.31 8.35 59.75
N GLU A 374 7.10 8.12 59.28
CA GLU A 374 6.05 7.54 60.18
C GLU A 374 5.19 6.53 59.39
N SER A 375 5.07 5.38 60.02
CA SER A 375 4.35 4.19 59.61
C SER A 375 2.83 4.34 59.83
N TYR A 376 2.01 4.11 58.81
CA TYR A 376 0.60 3.79 58.97
C TYR A 376 0.29 2.43 58.32
N GLY A 377 -0.33 1.56 59.11
CA GLY A 377 -0.74 0.22 58.72
C GLY A 377 -1.90 0.20 57.73
N PRO A 378 -2.19 -0.98 57.12
CA PRO A 378 -3.13 -1.10 56.01
C PRO A 378 -4.59 -0.97 56.46
N PRO A 379 -5.47 -0.32 55.68
CA PRO A 379 -6.90 -0.30 55.94
C PRO A 379 -7.57 -1.64 55.57
N THR A 380 -8.51 -2.04 56.39
CA THR A 380 -9.37 -3.21 56.28
C THR A 380 -10.22 -3.17 54.99
N PRO A 381 -10.40 -4.28 54.25
CA PRO A 381 -11.20 -4.28 53.04
C PRO A 381 -12.71 -4.29 53.32
N LEU A 382 -13.44 -3.44 52.60
CA LEU A 382 -14.89 -3.45 52.51
C LEU A 382 -15.38 -4.63 51.64
N PRO A 383 -16.58 -5.18 51.86
CA PRO A 383 -17.05 -6.36 51.15
C PRO A 383 -17.39 -6.05 49.66
N VAL A 384 -16.74 -6.79 48.77
CA VAL A 384 -16.99 -6.77 47.33
C VAL A 384 -18.23 -7.60 47.02
N SER A 385 -19.20 -7.00 46.35
CA SER A 385 -20.38 -7.65 45.81
C SER A 385 -20.00 -8.71 44.72
N GLN A 386 -20.65 -9.88 44.80
CA GLN A 386 -20.39 -11.09 44.01
C GLN A 386 -20.87 -10.99 42.55
N GLU A 387 -20.48 -9.99 41.77
CA GLU A 387 -20.86 -9.93 40.33
C GLU A 387 -19.69 -9.79 39.35
N GLU A 388 -18.43 -9.81 39.79
CA GLU A 388 -17.26 -9.65 38.87
C GLU A 388 -16.43 -10.94 38.66
N SER A 389 -16.96 -12.11 38.83
CA SER A 389 -16.22 -13.37 38.61
C SER A 389 -16.66 -14.13 37.35
N ARG A 390 -16.65 -13.46 36.16
CA ARG A 390 -16.72 -14.14 34.85
C ARG A 390 -15.88 -13.47 33.77
N LEU A 391 -14.69 -12.99 34.08
CA LEU A 391 -13.68 -12.70 33.08
C LEU A 391 -12.55 -13.71 33.26
N ALA A 392 -12.53 -14.73 32.39
CA ALA A 392 -11.41 -15.64 32.31
C ALA A 392 -10.10 -14.86 32.03
N PRO A 393 -8.96 -15.25 32.58
CA PRO A 393 -7.69 -14.58 32.34
C PRO A 393 -7.40 -14.60 30.84
N ARG A 394 -7.20 -13.42 30.23
CA ARG A 394 -6.68 -13.31 28.87
C ARG A 394 -5.33 -14.02 28.85
N GLN A 395 -5.27 -15.18 28.20
CA GLN A 395 -4.00 -15.77 27.79
C GLN A 395 -3.34 -14.75 26.86
N GLU A 396 -2.25 -14.16 27.29
CA GLU A 396 -1.32 -13.47 26.40
C GLU A 396 -0.92 -14.48 25.33
N GLN A 397 -1.36 -14.27 24.09
CA GLN A 397 -0.98 -15.11 22.97
C GLN A 397 0.53 -15.04 22.84
N SER A 398 1.21 -16.18 22.93
CA SER A 398 2.65 -16.25 22.79
C SER A 398 3.07 -15.70 21.43
N TRP A 399 4.28 -15.15 21.33
CA TRP A 399 4.85 -14.67 20.08
C TRP A 399 4.77 -15.72 18.95
N GLY A 400 4.85 -17.01 19.30
CA GLY A 400 4.66 -18.15 18.40
C GLY A 400 3.24 -18.25 17.83
N ASP A 401 2.21 -17.89 18.58
CA ASP A 401 0.81 -17.90 18.09
C ASP A 401 0.52 -16.73 17.16
N GLN A 402 1.12 -15.59 17.41
CA GLN A 402 1.03 -14.42 16.50
C GLN A 402 1.72 -14.70 15.16
N LEU A 403 2.91 -15.31 15.19
CA LEU A 403 3.63 -15.74 13.99
C LEU A 403 2.81 -16.80 13.22
N PHE A 404 2.22 -17.76 13.94
CA PHE A 404 1.40 -18.81 13.33
C PHE A 404 0.16 -18.23 12.63
N ALA A 405 -0.57 -17.29 13.25
CA ALA A 405 -1.73 -16.66 12.63
C ALA A 405 -1.38 -15.94 11.32
N HIS A 406 -0.20 -15.32 11.27
CA HIS A 406 0.29 -14.67 10.04
C HIS A 406 0.66 -15.66 8.95
N VAL A 407 1.35 -16.75 9.30
CA VAL A 407 1.72 -17.83 8.35
C VAL A 407 0.47 -18.55 7.84
N GLU A 408 -0.52 -18.75 8.69
CA GLU A 408 -1.80 -19.34 8.33
C GLU A 408 -2.53 -18.54 7.24
N GLU A 409 -2.61 -17.22 7.40
CA GLU A 409 -3.22 -16.32 6.40
C GLU A 409 -2.50 -16.44 5.04
N ILE A 410 -1.17 -16.52 5.06
CA ILE A 410 -0.36 -16.69 3.84
C ILE A 410 -0.66 -18.03 3.16
N ILE A 411 -0.73 -19.12 3.93
CA ILE A 411 -1.00 -20.45 3.37
C ILE A 411 -2.40 -20.50 2.75
N LEU A 412 -3.43 -19.96 3.42
CA LEU A 412 -4.77 -19.92 2.89
C LEU A 412 -4.85 -19.11 1.59
N GLN A 413 -4.17 -17.97 1.55
CA GLN A 413 -4.10 -17.15 0.33
C GLN A 413 -3.39 -17.89 -0.83
N LEU A 414 -2.30 -18.60 -0.55
CA LEU A 414 -1.61 -19.40 -1.57
C LEU A 414 -2.52 -20.51 -2.14
N LEU A 415 -3.30 -21.17 -1.27
CA LEU A 415 -4.21 -22.23 -1.68
C LEU A 415 -5.43 -21.68 -2.47
N ASP A 416 -5.88 -20.47 -2.15
CA ASP A 416 -6.97 -19.79 -2.88
C ASP A 416 -6.49 -19.31 -4.28
N GLU A 417 -5.27 -18.78 -4.38
CA GLU A 417 -4.72 -18.23 -5.64
C GLU A 417 -4.20 -19.30 -6.60
N LEU A 418 -3.57 -20.36 -6.08
CA LEU A 418 -2.83 -21.35 -6.87
C LEU A 418 -3.51 -22.73 -6.90
N GLY A 419 -4.60 -22.91 -6.14
CA GLY A 419 -5.26 -24.19 -5.96
C GLY A 419 -4.46 -25.17 -5.07
N PRO A 420 -4.77 -26.47 -5.14
CA PRO A 420 -4.18 -27.46 -4.25
C PRO A 420 -2.67 -27.60 -4.43
N LEU A 421 -1.89 -27.40 -3.35
CA LEU A 421 -0.43 -27.43 -3.33
C LEU A 421 0.11 -28.56 -2.44
N LYS A 422 1.31 -29.04 -2.77
CA LYS A 422 2.07 -29.97 -1.92
C LYS A 422 2.82 -29.24 -0.83
N LEU A 423 3.16 -29.96 0.27
CA LEU A 423 3.99 -29.43 1.35
C LEU A 423 5.27 -28.76 0.84
N GLU A 424 5.92 -29.33 -0.18
CA GLU A 424 7.19 -28.80 -0.73
C GLU A 424 6.99 -27.49 -1.47
N GLU A 425 5.87 -27.36 -2.18
CA GLU A 425 5.49 -26.16 -2.89
C GLU A 425 5.16 -25.05 -1.90
N ILE A 426 4.36 -25.33 -0.87
CA ILE A 426 4.03 -24.39 0.21
C ILE A 426 5.30 -23.95 0.95
N ALA A 427 6.20 -24.90 1.31
CA ALA A 427 7.47 -24.58 1.96
C ALA A 427 8.37 -23.70 1.09
N THR A 428 8.35 -23.89 -0.23
CA THR A 428 9.09 -23.06 -1.18
C THR A 428 8.53 -21.64 -1.22
N TYR A 429 7.21 -21.47 -1.23
CA TYR A 429 6.55 -20.15 -1.18
C TYR A 429 6.83 -19.42 0.12
N LEU A 430 6.82 -20.12 1.25
CA LEU A 430 7.16 -19.57 2.56
C LEU A 430 8.68 -19.28 2.71
N LYS A 431 9.50 -19.64 1.71
CA LYS A 431 10.99 -19.55 1.76
C LYS A 431 11.61 -20.21 2.99
N THR A 432 10.99 -21.27 3.46
CA THR A 432 11.57 -22.06 4.53
C THR A 432 12.77 -22.85 4.00
N THR A 433 13.93 -22.70 4.64
CA THR A 433 15.14 -23.45 4.29
C THR A 433 14.95 -24.94 4.51
N LYS A 434 15.81 -25.79 3.92
CA LYS A 434 15.72 -27.25 4.05
C LYS A 434 15.61 -27.76 5.50
N GLY A 435 16.11 -26.99 6.49
CA GLY A 435 15.98 -27.29 7.93
C GLY A 435 14.60 -26.96 8.53
N HIS A 436 13.73 -26.21 7.86
CA HIS A 436 12.43 -25.77 8.39
C HIS A 436 11.23 -26.48 7.75
N ARG A 437 11.44 -27.52 6.93
CA ARG A 437 10.35 -28.36 6.41
C ARG A 437 9.46 -28.94 7.53
N GLY A 438 10.07 -29.28 8.68
CA GLY A 438 9.34 -29.73 9.86
C GLY A 438 8.39 -28.70 10.40
N GLN A 439 8.75 -27.44 10.38
CA GLN A 439 7.92 -26.34 10.87
C GLN A 439 6.72 -26.07 9.93
N THR A 440 6.93 -26.08 8.62
CA THR A 440 5.82 -25.98 7.65
C THR A 440 4.84 -27.14 7.81
N ALA A 441 5.35 -28.36 8.03
CA ALA A 441 4.51 -29.54 8.28
C ALA A 441 3.71 -29.43 9.59
N GLN A 442 4.29 -28.84 10.65
CA GLN A 442 3.58 -28.56 11.90
C GLN A 442 2.48 -27.52 11.71
N TRP A 443 2.73 -26.46 10.96
CA TRP A 443 1.72 -25.44 10.65
C TRP A 443 0.55 -26.02 9.86
N LEU A 444 0.84 -26.80 8.79
CA LEU A 444 -0.21 -27.48 8.03
C LEU A 444 -1.00 -28.48 8.88
N LYS A 445 -0.34 -29.22 9.78
CA LYS A 445 -1.04 -30.09 10.73
C LYS A 445 -1.98 -29.30 11.63
N ARG A 446 -1.52 -28.18 12.20
CA ARG A 446 -2.35 -27.31 13.05
C ARG A 446 -3.55 -26.72 12.27
N MET A 447 -3.37 -26.40 11.00
CA MET A 447 -4.45 -25.91 10.13
C MET A 447 -5.45 -27.02 9.75
N LEU A 448 -4.96 -28.26 9.54
CA LEU A 448 -5.81 -29.46 9.36
C LEU A 448 -6.66 -29.73 10.60
N ASP A 449 -6.03 -29.74 11.79
CA ASP A 449 -6.69 -29.98 13.08
C ASP A 449 -7.72 -28.87 13.39
N ALA A 450 -7.51 -27.67 12.88
CA ALA A 450 -8.45 -26.55 12.99
C ALA A 450 -9.52 -26.53 11.88
N GLY A 451 -9.54 -27.51 10.97
CA GLY A 451 -10.49 -27.60 9.87
C GLY A 451 -10.41 -26.47 8.82
N LYS A 452 -9.28 -25.76 8.73
CA LYS A 452 -9.08 -24.63 7.80
C LYS A 452 -8.58 -25.07 6.43
N ILE A 453 -7.96 -26.22 6.34
CA ILE A 453 -7.51 -26.87 5.12
C ILE A 453 -7.86 -28.35 5.16
N GLU A 454 -7.90 -28.99 4.01
CA GLU A 454 -8.07 -30.41 3.87
C GLU A 454 -6.92 -31.03 3.09
N LYS A 455 -6.68 -32.32 3.31
CA LYS A 455 -5.62 -33.06 2.63
C LYS A 455 -6.22 -33.91 1.51
N LEU A 456 -5.85 -33.60 0.28
CA LEU A 456 -6.26 -34.31 -0.93
C LEU A 456 -5.33 -35.49 -1.29
N PRO A 457 -5.75 -36.40 -2.20
CA PRO A 457 -4.88 -37.44 -2.77
C PRO A 457 -3.55 -36.88 -3.31
N LYS A 458 -2.52 -37.69 -3.30
CA LYS A 458 -1.13 -37.30 -3.68
C LYS A 458 -0.51 -36.23 -2.78
N SER A 459 -0.95 -36.17 -1.50
CA SER A 459 -0.39 -35.29 -0.46
C SER A 459 -0.44 -33.79 -0.82
N ARG A 460 -1.52 -33.36 -1.45
CA ARG A 460 -1.83 -31.95 -1.66
C ARG A 460 -2.73 -31.42 -0.55
N TYR A 461 -2.71 -30.13 -0.34
CA TYR A 461 -3.55 -29.40 0.63
C TYR A 461 -4.41 -28.39 -0.11
N GLN A 462 -5.63 -28.19 0.36
CA GLN A 462 -6.62 -27.25 -0.19
C GLN A 462 -7.34 -26.55 0.96
N GLY A 463 -7.78 -25.30 0.78
CA GLY A 463 -8.65 -24.61 1.72
C GLY A 463 -10.02 -25.29 1.79
N THR A 464 -10.64 -25.31 2.97
CA THR A 464 -12.00 -25.82 3.12
C THR A 464 -13.02 -24.88 2.48
N GLU A 465 -14.19 -25.38 2.07
CA GLU A 465 -15.24 -24.59 1.40
C GLU A 465 -15.72 -23.38 2.21
N SER A 466 -15.65 -23.44 3.53
CA SER A 466 -15.91 -22.28 4.40
C SER A 466 -14.93 -21.13 4.22
N ASN A 467 -13.76 -21.38 3.62
CA ASN A 467 -12.72 -20.40 3.32
C ASN A 467 -12.55 -20.15 1.82
N GLN A 468 -13.18 -20.95 0.97
CA GLN A 468 -13.29 -20.73 -0.48
C GLN A 468 -14.56 -19.93 -0.75
N MET A 469 -14.51 -18.61 -0.78
CA MET A 469 -15.58 -17.86 -1.45
C MET A 469 -15.46 -18.13 -2.95
N SER A 470 -16.34 -18.99 -3.46
CA SER A 470 -16.46 -19.34 -4.86
C SER A 470 -16.81 -18.11 -5.69
N PHE A 471 -15.89 -17.69 -6.56
CA PHE A 471 -16.22 -16.88 -7.72
C PHE A 471 -16.74 -17.78 -8.84
N SER A 472 -17.92 -18.33 -8.67
CA SER A 472 -18.70 -18.93 -9.74
C SER A 472 -20.00 -18.16 -9.85
N ARG A 473 -20.07 -17.29 -10.85
CA ARG A 473 -21.36 -16.82 -11.36
C ARG A 473 -22.07 -18.07 -11.89
N PRO A 474 -23.27 -18.43 -11.47
CA PRO A 474 -24.01 -19.49 -12.11
C PRO A 474 -24.29 -19.05 -13.55
N LEU A 475 -23.81 -19.82 -14.53
CA LEU A 475 -24.28 -19.73 -15.91
C LEU A 475 -25.78 -20.02 -15.87
N THR A 476 -26.58 -19.02 -16.17
CA THR A 476 -28.02 -19.21 -16.37
C THR A 476 -28.25 -20.01 -17.67
N GLU A 477 -29.20 -20.97 -17.64
CA GLU A 477 -29.54 -21.89 -18.74
C GLU A 477 -29.99 -21.22 -20.05
N SER A 478 -29.80 -19.92 -20.25
CA SER A 478 -30.16 -19.19 -21.47
C SER A 478 -29.06 -19.12 -22.54
N ASP A 479 -27.83 -19.61 -22.29
CA ASP A 479 -26.71 -19.46 -23.23
C ASP A 479 -26.39 -20.74 -24.04
N THR A 480 -27.22 -21.77 -23.98
CA THR A 480 -26.98 -23.04 -24.72
C THR A 480 -27.81 -23.24 -25.97
N SER A 481 -28.42 -22.21 -26.55
CA SER A 481 -29.15 -22.33 -27.81
C SER A 481 -28.52 -21.51 -28.93
N SER A 482 -27.37 -21.90 -29.43
CA SER A 482 -26.92 -21.58 -30.80
C SER A 482 -25.55 -22.19 -31.12
N ILE A 483 -25.45 -23.51 -31.22
CA ILE A 483 -24.40 -24.14 -32.03
C ILE A 483 -25.03 -25.37 -32.69
N ALA A 484 -25.44 -25.20 -33.93
CA ALA A 484 -25.79 -26.31 -34.82
C ALA A 484 -24.49 -26.94 -35.38
N PRO A 485 -24.46 -28.28 -35.60
CA PRO A 485 -23.25 -28.95 -36.08
C PRO A 485 -23.09 -28.76 -37.60
N VAL A 486 -21.93 -28.29 -38.00
CA VAL A 486 -21.48 -28.30 -39.40
C VAL A 486 -20.96 -29.70 -39.71
N THR A 487 -21.74 -30.44 -40.49
CA THR A 487 -21.36 -31.70 -41.14
C THR A 487 -20.29 -31.51 -42.17
N LYS A 488 -19.31 -32.39 -42.14
CA LYS A 488 -18.26 -32.53 -43.18
C LYS A 488 -18.90 -32.92 -44.53
N GLN A 489 -18.49 -32.26 -45.57
CA GLN A 489 -18.13 -32.81 -46.90
C GLN A 489 -16.82 -32.13 -47.38
#